data_b9e2056f4a68b4bd98972683e939902c
#
_entry.id   b9e2056f4a68b4bd98972683e939902c
#
_cell.length_a   1.000
_cell.length_b   1.000
_cell.length_c   1.000
_cell.angle_alpha   90.00
_cell.angle_beta   90.00
_cell.angle_gamma   90.00
#
_symmetry.space_group_name_H-M   'P 1'
#
loop_
_entity.id
_entity.type
_entity.pdbx_description
1 polymer ?
#
loop_
_entity_poly.entity_id
_entity_poly.type
_entity_poly.pdbx_seq_one_letter_code
_entity_poly.pdbx_strand_id
1 'polypeptide(L)'
;MDFVKRCIEYFGYKPKTIQTDNGTEFSYNQAKIKKEHPMDMLLNSLNIKHYKIRPRTPEHNGKVERSHRNDNERFYSYLKFYSLEDLIKQGRAYLKRSNNIPMAVLGYLAPKEKRAELELAVA
;
A
#
# COMPACT_ATOMS: atom_id res chain seq x y z
N MET A 1 -1.52 -12.80 1.41
CA MET A 1 -0.84 -13.08 0.12
C MET A 1 -1.72 -12.86 -1.10
N ASP A 2 -3.00 -13.13 -0.99
CA ASP A 2 -4.00 -12.78 -1.99
C ASP A 2 -4.02 -11.26 -2.29
N PHE A 3 -3.76 -10.41 -1.30
CA PHE A 3 -3.67 -8.97 -1.44
C PHE A 3 -2.66 -8.52 -2.51
N VAL A 4 -1.45 -9.09 -2.54
CA VAL A 4 -0.42 -8.71 -3.53
C VAL A 4 -0.89 -9.03 -4.95
N LYS A 5 -1.51 -10.18 -5.16
CA LYS A 5 -2.06 -10.58 -6.46
C LYS A 5 -3.17 -9.64 -6.91
N ARG A 6 -4.11 -9.32 -6.01
CA ARG A 6 -5.19 -8.35 -6.29
C ARG A 6 -4.66 -6.95 -6.58
N CYS A 7 -3.60 -6.51 -5.93
CA CYS A 7 -2.96 -5.23 -6.25
C CYS A 7 -2.37 -5.24 -7.67
N ILE A 8 -1.68 -6.31 -8.06
CA ILE A 8 -1.12 -6.42 -9.43
C ILE A 8 -2.24 -6.40 -10.48
N GLU A 9 -3.32 -7.13 -10.23
CA GLU A 9 -4.50 -7.13 -11.10
C GLU A 9 -5.14 -5.75 -11.20
N TYR A 10 -5.35 -5.10 -10.06
CA TYR A 10 -5.99 -3.78 -10.00
C TYR A 10 -5.18 -2.69 -10.71
N PHE A 11 -3.86 -2.69 -10.51
CA PHE A 11 -2.98 -1.68 -11.13
C PHE A 11 -2.58 -2.00 -12.55
N GLY A 12 -2.68 -3.26 -12.98
CA GLY A 12 -2.28 -3.72 -14.31
C GLY A 12 -0.77 -3.82 -14.52
N TYR A 13 0.03 -3.67 -13.47
CA TYR A 13 1.48 -3.85 -13.52
C TYR A 13 2.02 -4.41 -12.20
N LYS A 14 3.20 -5.00 -12.29
CA LYS A 14 3.92 -5.60 -11.17
C LYS A 14 4.95 -4.62 -10.60
N PRO A 15 4.95 -4.34 -9.29
CA PRO A 15 5.96 -3.50 -8.68
C PRO A 15 7.34 -4.17 -8.73
N LYS A 16 8.41 -3.38 -8.81
CA LYS A 16 9.78 -3.90 -8.72
C LYS A 16 10.16 -4.29 -7.29
N THR A 17 9.62 -3.57 -6.32
CA THR A 17 9.94 -3.73 -4.90
C THR A 17 8.69 -3.55 -4.07
N ILE A 18 8.54 -4.38 -3.03
CA ILE A 18 7.55 -4.18 -1.96
C ILE A 18 8.29 -3.98 -0.66
N GLN A 19 7.97 -2.92 0.05
CA GLN A 19 8.49 -2.63 1.38
C GLN A 19 7.47 -3.00 2.44
N THR A 20 7.92 -3.70 3.48
CA THR A 20 7.13 -4.01 4.67
C THR A 20 7.90 -3.67 5.93
N ASP A 21 7.18 -3.60 7.05
CA ASP A 21 7.80 -3.67 8.37
C ASP A 21 8.23 -5.11 8.70
N ASN A 22 8.65 -5.33 9.95
CA ASN A 22 9.08 -6.65 10.43
C ASN A 22 7.96 -7.41 11.16
N GLY A 23 6.70 -7.09 10.89
CA GLY A 23 5.55 -7.82 11.41
C GLY A 23 5.63 -9.32 11.05
N THR A 24 5.11 -10.15 11.93
CA THR A 24 5.12 -11.62 11.74
C THR A 24 4.27 -12.07 10.54
N GLU A 25 3.36 -11.21 10.08
CA GLU A 25 2.58 -11.40 8.86
C GLU A 25 3.38 -11.26 7.58
N PHE A 26 4.57 -10.61 7.65
CA PHE A 26 5.43 -10.35 6.49
C PHE A 26 6.79 -11.03 6.59
N SER A 27 7.25 -11.37 7.81
CA SER A 27 8.58 -11.97 7.98
C SER A 27 8.67 -12.81 9.24
N TYR A 28 9.49 -13.86 9.19
CA TYR A 28 9.89 -14.58 10.39
C TYR A 28 11.15 -13.95 11.00
N ASN A 29 11.27 -14.05 12.32
CA ASN A 29 12.55 -13.79 12.99
C ASN A 29 13.53 -14.91 12.62
N GLN A 30 14.41 -14.64 11.66
CA GLN A 30 15.38 -15.60 11.12
C GLN A 30 16.34 -16.16 12.17
N ALA A 31 16.56 -15.46 13.30
CA ALA A 31 17.34 -15.99 14.41
C ALA A 31 16.67 -17.18 15.11
N LYS A 32 15.35 -17.29 15.03
CA LYS A 32 14.56 -18.36 15.67
C LYS A 32 13.97 -19.37 14.68
N ILE A 33 13.71 -18.95 13.45
CA ILE A 33 13.00 -19.76 12.44
C ILE A 33 13.85 -19.79 11.16
N LYS A 34 14.44 -20.94 10.85
CA LYS A 34 15.23 -21.16 9.61
C LYS A 34 14.38 -21.41 8.36
N LYS A 35 13.10 -21.09 8.39
CA LYS A 35 12.17 -21.34 7.29
C LYS A 35 11.88 -20.04 6.55
N GLU A 36 11.80 -20.11 5.22
CA GLU A 36 11.42 -18.98 4.39
C GLU A 36 9.95 -18.60 4.64
N HIS A 37 9.68 -17.29 4.76
CA HIS A 37 8.32 -16.82 4.99
C HIS A 37 7.48 -16.94 3.71
N PRO A 38 6.20 -17.34 3.80
CA PRO A 38 5.32 -17.45 2.63
C PRO A 38 5.24 -16.17 1.78
N MET A 39 5.41 -15.01 2.40
CA MET A 39 5.48 -13.72 1.67
C MET A 39 6.74 -13.65 0.81
N ASP A 40 7.90 -14.04 1.34
CA ASP A 40 9.17 -14.08 0.59
C ASP A 40 9.08 -15.06 -0.57
N MET A 41 8.52 -16.25 -0.34
CA MET A 41 8.29 -17.26 -1.38
C MET A 41 7.41 -16.74 -2.53
N LEU A 42 6.30 -16.06 -2.18
CA LEU A 42 5.42 -15.45 -3.18
C LEU A 42 6.14 -14.35 -3.98
N LEU A 43 6.82 -13.43 -3.29
CA LEU A 43 7.49 -12.31 -3.96
C LEU A 43 8.64 -12.80 -4.85
N ASN A 44 9.39 -13.81 -4.41
CA ASN A 44 10.42 -14.45 -5.23
C ASN A 44 9.81 -15.10 -6.49
N SER A 45 8.69 -15.82 -6.36
CA SER A 45 8.00 -16.43 -7.51
C SER A 45 7.48 -15.40 -8.52
N LEU A 46 7.15 -14.18 -8.06
CA LEU A 46 6.72 -13.06 -8.89
C LEU A 46 7.89 -12.20 -9.38
N ASN A 47 9.12 -12.51 -9.00
CA ASN A 47 10.31 -11.71 -9.28
C ASN A 47 10.18 -10.26 -8.76
N ILE A 48 9.67 -10.12 -7.53
CA ILE A 48 9.50 -8.85 -6.82
C ILE A 48 10.48 -8.82 -5.65
N LYS A 49 11.27 -7.75 -5.52
CA LYS A 49 12.19 -7.59 -4.40
C LYS A 49 11.42 -7.26 -3.12
N HIS A 50 11.63 -8.06 -2.06
CA HIS A 50 11.12 -7.74 -0.73
C HIS A 50 12.13 -6.88 0.03
N TYR A 51 11.73 -5.68 0.43
CA TYR A 51 12.53 -4.79 1.26
C TYR A 51 11.90 -4.71 2.65
N LYS A 52 12.63 -5.18 3.67
CA LYS A 52 12.22 -5.09 5.07
C LYS A 52 12.89 -3.88 5.70
N ILE A 53 12.14 -3.02 6.38
CA ILE A 53 12.72 -1.89 7.09
C ILE A 53 13.64 -2.38 8.20
N ARG A 54 14.64 -1.55 8.58
CA ARG A 54 15.51 -1.90 9.70
C ARG A 54 14.70 -1.92 11.00
N PRO A 55 14.95 -2.86 11.91
CA PRO A 55 14.34 -2.84 13.23
C PRO A 55 14.59 -1.49 13.93
N ARG A 56 13.61 -0.98 14.64
CA ARG A 56 13.66 0.28 15.39
C ARG A 56 13.93 1.54 14.54
N THR A 57 13.54 1.53 13.27
CA THR A 57 13.60 2.69 12.37
C THR A 57 12.21 3.04 11.84
N PRO A 58 11.30 3.58 12.68
CA PRO A 58 9.92 3.88 12.30
C PRO A 58 9.83 4.91 11.16
N GLU A 59 10.80 5.79 11.03
CA GLU A 59 10.88 6.80 9.96
C GLU A 59 10.89 6.19 8.55
N HIS A 60 11.33 4.96 8.39
CA HIS A 60 11.30 4.25 7.10
C HIS A 60 9.87 3.94 6.65
N ASN A 61 8.90 3.90 7.57
CA ASN A 61 7.48 3.69 7.28
C ASN A 61 6.64 4.98 7.35
N GLY A 62 7.27 6.14 7.55
CA GLY A 62 6.59 7.41 7.80
C GLY A 62 5.58 7.81 6.72
N LYS A 63 5.79 7.43 5.45
CA LYS A 63 4.83 7.68 4.37
C LYS A 63 3.55 6.87 4.54
N VAL A 64 3.67 5.60 4.92
CA VAL A 64 2.54 4.69 5.15
C VAL A 64 1.78 5.14 6.40
N GLU A 65 2.48 5.45 7.48
CA GLU A 65 1.88 5.95 8.72
C GLU A 65 1.13 7.27 8.52
N ARG A 66 1.68 8.19 7.73
CA ARG A 66 1.00 9.43 7.36
C ARG A 66 -0.24 9.18 6.52
N SER A 67 -0.18 8.22 5.59
CA SER A 67 -1.35 7.81 4.81
C SER A 67 -2.46 7.29 5.72
N HIS A 68 -2.14 6.38 6.65
CA HIS A 68 -3.10 5.86 7.62
C HIS A 68 -3.71 6.96 8.50
N ARG A 69 -2.90 7.93 8.93
CA ARG A 69 -3.40 9.09 9.68
C ARG A 69 -4.38 9.90 8.86
N ASN A 70 -4.03 10.24 7.61
CA ASN A 70 -4.92 10.98 6.72
C ASN A 70 -6.24 10.25 6.47
N ASP A 71 -6.18 8.93 6.26
CA ASP A 71 -7.37 8.11 6.06
C ASP A 71 -8.24 8.07 7.33
N ASN A 72 -7.61 7.97 8.50
CA ASN A 72 -8.33 8.02 9.76
C ASN A 72 -9.01 9.38 9.98
N GLU A 73 -8.29 10.48 9.81
CA GLU A 73 -8.81 11.83 10.00
C GLU A 73 -9.90 12.21 9.00
N ARG A 74 -9.82 11.72 7.76
CA ARG A 74 -10.70 12.12 6.66
C ARG A 74 -11.86 11.18 6.40
N PHE A 75 -11.76 9.96 6.86
CA PHE A 75 -12.73 8.91 6.56
C PHE A 75 -13.11 8.09 7.78
N TYR A 76 -12.20 7.33 8.38
CA TYR A 76 -12.55 6.36 9.42
C TYR A 76 -13.13 6.97 10.69
N SER A 77 -12.66 8.14 11.13
CA SER A 77 -13.17 8.79 12.35
C SER A 77 -14.61 9.28 12.25
N TYR A 78 -15.12 9.47 11.02
CA TYR A 78 -16.51 9.89 10.75
C TYR A 78 -17.36 8.74 10.18
N LEU A 79 -16.78 7.58 9.97
CA LEU A 79 -17.43 6.46 9.30
C LEU A 79 -18.55 5.88 10.15
N LYS A 80 -19.77 5.88 9.59
CA LYS A 80 -20.92 5.14 10.08
C LYS A 80 -21.44 4.28 8.95
N PHE A 81 -21.59 2.99 9.18
CA PHE A 81 -22.06 2.05 8.17
C PHE A 81 -23.00 1.03 8.81
N TYR A 82 -23.93 0.51 8.04
CA TYR A 82 -24.98 -0.41 8.49
C TYR A 82 -24.82 -1.82 7.90
N SER A 83 -23.99 -1.95 6.87
CA SER A 83 -23.70 -3.24 6.21
C SER A 83 -22.30 -3.21 5.58
N LEU A 84 -21.78 -4.37 5.22
CA LEU A 84 -20.53 -4.48 4.46
C LEU A 84 -20.63 -3.78 3.10
N GLU A 85 -21.78 -3.88 2.44
CA GLU A 85 -22.03 -3.22 1.16
C GLU A 85 -21.97 -1.70 1.29
N ASP A 86 -22.56 -1.13 2.34
CA ASP A 86 -22.51 0.30 2.64
C ASP A 86 -21.07 0.76 2.93
N LEU A 87 -20.32 -0.01 3.72
CA LEU A 87 -18.91 0.25 3.98
C LEU A 87 -18.09 0.29 2.68
N ILE A 88 -18.28 -0.70 1.80
CA ILE A 88 -17.58 -0.77 0.51
C ILE A 88 -17.95 0.42 -0.38
N LYS A 89 -19.22 0.80 -0.43
CA LYS A 89 -19.69 1.95 -1.20
C LYS A 89 -19.07 3.25 -0.72
N GLN A 90 -19.07 3.49 0.59
CA GLN A 90 -18.45 4.67 1.19
C GLN A 90 -16.94 4.69 0.96
N GLY A 91 -16.25 3.55 1.12
CA GLY A 91 -14.83 3.42 0.86
C GLY A 91 -14.44 3.73 -0.59
N ARG A 92 -15.21 3.22 -1.55
CA ARG A 92 -15.00 3.53 -2.98
C ARG A 92 -15.19 5.01 -3.29
N ALA A 93 -16.21 5.64 -2.72
CA ALA A 93 -16.45 7.08 -2.88
C ALA A 93 -15.31 7.91 -2.28
N TYR A 94 -14.82 7.51 -1.11
CA TYR A 94 -13.65 8.14 -0.48
C TYR A 94 -12.39 8.02 -1.34
N LEU A 95 -12.05 6.83 -1.81
CA LEU A 95 -10.89 6.60 -2.67
C LEU A 95 -10.97 7.40 -3.97
N LYS A 96 -12.14 7.44 -4.61
CA LYS A 96 -12.35 8.25 -5.81
C LYS A 96 -12.08 9.72 -5.54
N ARG A 97 -12.60 10.26 -4.45
CA ARG A 97 -12.38 11.66 -4.04
C ARG A 97 -10.90 11.91 -3.72
N SER A 98 -10.28 11.07 -2.89
CA SER A 98 -8.88 11.20 -2.47
C SER A 98 -7.93 11.18 -3.65
N ASN A 99 -8.16 10.32 -4.65
CA ASN A 99 -7.34 10.22 -5.85
C ASN A 99 -7.48 11.42 -6.81
N ASN A 100 -8.43 12.31 -6.59
CA ASN A 100 -8.66 13.52 -7.38
C ASN A 100 -8.35 14.82 -6.62
N ILE A 101 -7.83 14.75 -5.40
CA ILE A 101 -7.42 15.94 -4.62
C ILE A 101 -5.94 16.24 -4.90
N PRO A 102 -5.61 17.45 -5.39
CA PRO A 102 -4.23 17.88 -5.58
C PRO A 102 -3.42 17.84 -4.27
N MET A 103 -2.18 17.40 -4.35
CA MET A 103 -1.26 17.31 -3.22
C MET A 103 0.03 18.08 -3.49
N ALA A 104 0.45 18.94 -2.56
CA ALA A 104 1.69 19.72 -2.70
C ALA A 104 2.92 18.83 -2.92
N VAL A 105 2.99 17.68 -2.25
CA VAL A 105 4.08 16.69 -2.41
C VAL A 105 4.16 16.09 -3.82
N LEU A 106 3.09 16.15 -4.59
CA LEU A 106 3.03 15.69 -5.98
C LEU A 106 3.13 16.85 -6.98
N GLY A 107 3.61 18.01 -6.57
CA GLY A 107 3.66 19.21 -7.40
C GLY A 107 2.28 19.79 -7.70
N TYR A 108 1.36 19.72 -6.74
CA TYR A 108 -0.04 20.13 -6.85
C TYR A 108 -0.88 19.34 -7.88
N LEU A 109 -0.38 18.17 -8.29
CA LEU A 109 -1.17 17.20 -9.04
C LEU A 109 -1.96 16.30 -8.10
N ALA A 110 -3.11 15.83 -8.56
CA ALA A 110 -3.82 14.75 -7.87
C ALA A 110 -3.07 13.40 -8.09
N PRO A 111 -3.20 12.43 -7.18
CA PRO A 111 -2.56 11.13 -7.33
C PRO A 111 -2.83 10.46 -8.69
N LYS A 112 -4.05 10.57 -9.20
CA LYS A 112 -4.44 10.05 -10.51
C LYS A 112 -3.68 10.73 -11.66
N GLU A 113 -3.52 12.05 -11.59
CA GLU A 113 -2.79 12.84 -12.60
C GLU A 113 -1.29 12.53 -12.56
N LYS A 114 -0.71 12.44 -11.36
CA LYS A 114 0.70 12.08 -11.18
C LYS A 114 1.00 10.67 -11.69
N ARG A 115 0.10 9.75 -11.46
CA ARG A 115 0.22 8.39 -12.01
C ARG A 115 0.22 8.41 -13.55
N ALA A 116 -0.73 9.11 -14.16
CA ALA A 116 -0.79 9.23 -15.64
C ALA A 116 0.47 9.85 -16.23
N GLU A 117 1.01 10.91 -15.61
CA GLU A 117 2.29 11.52 -15.99
C GLU A 117 3.44 10.51 -15.96
N LEU A 118 3.55 9.71 -14.89
CA LEU A 118 4.61 8.71 -14.74
C LEU A 118 4.45 7.55 -15.73
N GLU A 119 3.24 7.12 -16.03
CA GLU A 119 2.96 6.08 -17.03
C GLU A 119 3.38 6.55 -18.43
N LEU A 120 3.12 7.80 -18.80
CA LEU A 120 3.57 8.39 -20.06
C LEU A 120 5.10 8.51 -20.16
N ALA A 121 5.76 8.81 -19.05
CA ALA A 121 7.23 8.94 -19.01
C ALA A 121 7.97 7.58 -19.17
N VAL A 122 7.29 6.46 -18.92
CA VAL A 122 7.84 5.09 -19.04
C VAL A 122 7.47 4.44 -20.38
N ALA A 123 6.46 4.94 -21.02
CA ALA A 123 6.11 4.53 -22.40
C ALA A 123 7.01 5.24 -23.42
#